data_461fd808ded4f46924eba40e1494a61b
#
_entry.id   461fd808ded4f46924eba40e1494a61b
#
_cell.length_a   1.000
_cell.length_b   1.000
_cell.length_c   1.000
_cell.angle_alpha   90.00
_cell.angle_beta   90.00
_cell.angle_gamma   90.00
#
_symmetry.space_group_name_H-M   'P 1'
#
loop_
_entity.id
_entity.type
_entity.pdbx_description
1 polymer ?
#
loop_
_entity_poly.entity_id
_entity_poly.type
_entity_poly.pdbx_seq_one_letter_code
_entity_poly.pdbx_strand_id
1 'polypeptide(L)'
;MALPHGEMHLLPSALDDAVGVKVLGIQPTDSDVDVPFIQGSYLLMGGKTLTPEWVIDAAALTTLRTPAVSVAGVVELLRESSEPLDVVIFGTGAQGVGHAETIADVLDGVREVSFTFISRNEPEDFPYPWVEIGTSAADEAVGKAGLVVTATSSPEPILSVESLRDDVIVLAVGAHTTDTRELHEDVLAGAQVIVEDPGAAQREAGDVAIAVEKGALSWDDVIPMVDVVRGDVALDTNRRIVFKTVGMPWQDLAVARALAGRCAEK
;
A
#
# COMPACT_ATOMS: atom_id res chain seq x y z
N MET A 1 20.03 7.55 -7.45
CA MET A 1 21.40 7.69 -8.00
C MET A 1 21.75 6.39 -8.71
N ALA A 2 22.00 6.44 -10.01
CA ALA A 2 22.45 5.27 -10.78
C ALA A 2 23.87 4.86 -10.36
N LEU A 3 24.13 3.56 -10.29
CA LEU A 3 25.39 2.92 -9.98
C LEU A 3 25.79 1.96 -11.11
N PRO A 4 27.06 1.49 -11.19
CA PRO A 4 27.46 0.52 -12.22
C PRO A 4 26.68 -0.80 -12.20
N HIS A 5 26.14 -1.20 -11.03
CA HIS A 5 25.43 -2.45 -10.83
C HIS A 5 24.12 -2.25 -10.06
N GLY A 6 23.27 -1.28 -10.48
CA GLY A 6 21.97 -1.01 -9.89
C GLY A 6 21.76 0.45 -9.52
N GLU A 7 20.94 0.69 -8.54
CA GLU A 7 20.59 2.03 -8.09
C GLU A 7 20.72 2.17 -6.57
N MET A 8 21.04 3.39 -6.12
CA MET A 8 20.93 3.76 -4.71
C MET A 8 19.84 4.83 -4.55
N HIS A 9 18.89 4.56 -3.65
CA HIS A 9 17.87 5.52 -3.28
C HIS A 9 18.11 6.03 -1.85
N LEU A 10 18.02 7.35 -1.66
CA LEU A 10 18.10 8.01 -0.37
C LEU A 10 16.77 8.72 -0.11
N LEU A 11 16.10 8.36 0.96
CA LEU A 11 14.78 8.88 1.32
C LEU A 11 14.85 9.52 2.72
N PRO A 12 15.35 10.76 2.81
CA PRO A 12 15.41 11.48 4.07
C PRO A 12 14.03 12.02 4.46
N SER A 13 13.80 12.11 5.77
CA SER A 13 12.63 12.77 6.33
C SER A 13 12.90 13.32 7.73
N ALA A 14 12.08 14.30 8.14
CA ALA A 14 12.12 14.89 9.45
C ALA A 14 10.70 15.08 9.99
N LEU A 15 10.52 14.80 11.28
CA LEU A 15 9.39 15.16 12.10
C LEU A 15 9.93 16.01 13.27
N ASP A 16 9.06 16.60 14.09
CA ASP A 16 9.44 17.55 15.13
C ASP A 16 10.54 17.06 16.07
N ASP A 17 10.58 15.76 16.37
CA ASP A 17 11.46 15.16 17.38
C ASP A 17 12.31 14.00 16.86
N ALA A 18 12.26 13.71 15.57
CA ALA A 18 13.06 12.67 14.94
C ALA A 18 13.47 13.05 13.52
N VAL A 19 14.60 12.57 13.09
CA VAL A 19 15.10 12.64 11.71
C VAL A 19 15.53 11.25 11.29
N GLY A 20 15.34 10.92 10.03
CA GLY A 20 15.79 9.62 9.54
C GLY A 20 16.07 9.62 8.05
N VAL A 21 16.76 8.60 7.61
CA VAL A 21 17.02 8.35 6.21
C VAL A 21 16.97 6.87 5.89
N LYS A 22 16.16 6.49 4.91
CA LYS A 22 16.21 5.16 4.31
C LYS A 22 17.24 5.17 3.17
N VAL A 23 18.16 4.23 3.23
CA VAL A 23 19.17 3.99 2.19
C VAL A 23 18.87 2.63 1.58
N LEU A 24 18.51 2.60 0.30
CA LEU A 24 18.22 1.37 -0.43
C LEU A 24 19.21 1.16 -1.55
N GLY A 25 19.65 -0.08 -1.72
CA GLY A 25 20.27 -0.60 -2.92
C GLY A 25 19.22 -1.40 -3.71
N ILE A 26 19.08 -1.11 -4.98
CA ILE A 26 18.16 -1.80 -5.89
C ILE A 26 19.00 -2.48 -6.97
N GLN A 27 18.87 -3.78 -7.09
CA GLN A 27 19.54 -4.59 -8.11
C GLN A 27 18.89 -4.38 -9.48
N PRO A 28 19.63 -4.56 -10.59
CA PRO A 28 19.01 -4.69 -11.91
C PRO A 28 18.08 -5.91 -11.95
N THR A 29 17.01 -5.80 -12.73
CA THR A 29 16.02 -6.89 -12.89
C THR A 29 16.59 -8.14 -13.58
N ASP A 30 17.71 -8.00 -14.29
CA ASP A 30 18.45 -9.06 -14.99
C ASP A 30 19.71 -9.53 -14.21
N SER A 31 19.82 -9.16 -12.92
CA SER A 31 20.93 -9.59 -12.06
C SER A 31 20.88 -11.11 -11.85
N ASP A 32 22.03 -11.76 -12.02
CA ASP A 32 22.26 -13.18 -11.72
C ASP A 32 22.78 -13.43 -10.29
N VAL A 33 22.86 -12.37 -9.49
CA VAL A 33 23.33 -12.44 -8.11
C VAL A 33 22.19 -12.86 -7.18
N ASP A 34 22.41 -13.95 -6.43
CA ASP A 34 21.43 -14.48 -5.48
C ASP A 34 21.39 -13.66 -4.17
N VAL A 35 20.80 -12.47 -4.26
CA VAL A 35 20.53 -11.58 -3.13
C VAL A 35 19.15 -10.92 -3.32
N PRO A 36 18.50 -10.43 -2.25
CA PRO A 36 17.25 -9.72 -2.40
C PRO A 36 17.35 -8.52 -3.37
N PHE A 37 16.36 -8.38 -4.23
CA PHE A 37 16.28 -7.32 -5.24
C PHE A 37 16.40 -5.92 -4.63
N ILE A 38 15.77 -5.70 -3.47
CA ILE A 38 15.85 -4.47 -2.68
C ILE A 38 16.44 -4.79 -1.31
N GLN A 39 17.49 -4.07 -0.93
CA GLN A 39 18.16 -4.18 0.36
C GLN A 39 18.47 -2.80 0.90
N GLY A 40 18.60 -2.67 2.21
CA GLY A 40 19.01 -1.39 2.77
C GLY A 40 18.85 -1.28 4.26
N SER A 41 19.15 -0.09 4.75
CA SER A 41 19.03 0.26 6.15
C SER A 41 18.30 1.58 6.32
N TYR A 42 17.59 1.69 7.41
CA TYR A 42 17.01 2.93 7.90
C TYR A 42 17.83 3.42 9.09
N LEU A 43 18.35 4.65 9.00
CA LEU A 43 19.04 5.32 10.10
C LEU A 43 18.06 6.29 10.78
N LEU A 44 17.75 6.03 12.06
CA LEU A 44 16.95 6.93 12.90
C LEU A 44 17.90 7.76 13.77
N MET A 45 17.64 9.06 13.87
CA MET A 45 18.42 10.04 14.62
C MET A 45 17.51 10.90 15.48
N GLY A 46 17.98 11.32 16.63
CA GLY A 46 17.28 12.27 17.49
C GLY A 46 17.09 13.63 16.83
N GLY A 47 15.87 14.16 16.82
CA GLY A 47 15.53 15.38 16.06
C GLY A 47 16.25 16.64 16.56
N LYS A 48 16.66 16.69 17.84
CA LYS A 48 17.37 17.85 18.42
C LYS A 48 18.88 17.74 18.32
N THR A 49 19.41 16.53 18.44
CA THR A 49 20.85 16.29 18.58
C THR A 49 21.49 15.80 17.29
N LEU A 50 20.65 15.26 16.35
CA LEU A 50 21.08 14.53 15.16
C LEU A 50 22.00 13.34 15.46
N THR A 51 21.95 12.85 16.71
CA THR A 51 22.71 11.69 17.13
C THR A 51 22.08 10.44 16.52
N PRO A 52 22.85 9.56 15.87
CA PRO A 52 22.36 8.26 15.44
C PRO A 52 21.90 7.42 16.65
N GLU A 53 20.67 6.92 16.60
CA GLU A 53 20.06 6.19 17.71
C GLU A 53 19.80 4.72 17.33
N TRP A 54 19.30 4.48 16.10
CA TRP A 54 18.95 3.15 15.63
C TRP A 54 19.34 2.94 14.18
N VAL A 55 19.73 1.71 13.87
CA VAL A 55 19.82 1.19 12.51
C VAL A 55 18.81 0.05 12.39
N ILE A 56 17.87 0.17 11.45
CA ILE A 56 16.75 -0.74 11.24
C ILE A 56 16.88 -1.33 9.84
N ASP A 57 16.53 -2.60 9.67
CA ASP A 57 16.41 -3.20 8.35
C ASP A 57 15.32 -2.47 7.53
N ALA A 58 15.70 -1.95 6.36
CA ALA A 58 14.79 -1.12 5.56
C ALA A 58 13.71 -1.94 4.85
N ALA A 59 13.99 -3.21 4.52
CA ALA A 59 13.00 -4.09 3.91
C ALA A 59 11.92 -4.48 4.93
N ALA A 60 12.32 -4.89 6.13
CA ALA A 60 11.40 -5.17 7.23
C ALA A 60 10.56 -3.94 7.60
N LEU A 61 11.19 -2.75 7.68
CA LEU A 61 10.47 -1.51 7.94
C LEU A 61 9.45 -1.20 6.84
N THR A 62 9.80 -1.41 5.57
CA THR A 62 8.88 -1.20 4.43
C THR A 62 7.72 -2.18 4.46
N THR A 63 7.97 -3.46 4.79
CA THR A 63 6.92 -4.48 4.93
C THR A 63 5.91 -4.10 6.02
N LEU A 64 6.37 -3.49 7.09
CA LEU A 64 5.50 -3.06 8.20
C LEU A 64 4.77 -1.75 7.92
N ARG A 65 5.47 -0.70 7.38
CA ARG A 65 4.89 0.64 7.24
C ARG A 65 3.87 0.74 6.10
N THR A 66 4.06 -0.03 5.01
CA THR A 66 3.21 0.08 3.82
C THR A 66 1.76 -0.34 4.13
N PRO A 67 1.49 -1.54 4.68
CA PRO A 67 0.12 -1.89 5.07
C PRO A 67 -0.40 -0.99 6.19
N ALA A 68 0.44 -0.56 7.14
CA ALA A 68 0.01 0.36 8.19
C ALA A 68 -0.55 1.67 7.64
N VAL A 69 0.07 2.25 6.61
CA VAL A 69 -0.39 3.50 5.99
C VAL A 69 -1.63 3.29 5.14
N SER A 70 -1.64 2.28 4.27
CA SER A 70 -2.80 2.03 3.40
C SER A 70 -4.05 1.71 4.20
N VAL A 71 -3.93 0.94 5.28
CA VAL A 71 -5.05 0.65 6.19
C VAL A 71 -5.43 1.89 7.01
N ALA A 72 -4.47 2.68 7.51
CA ALA A 72 -4.77 3.89 8.30
C ALA A 72 -5.63 4.90 7.53
N GLY A 73 -5.48 4.99 6.20
CA GLY A 73 -6.29 5.88 5.36
C GLY A 73 -7.77 5.52 5.28
N VAL A 74 -8.15 4.29 5.65
CA VAL A 74 -9.53 3.78 5.55
C VAL A 74 -10.02 3.09 6.82
N VAL A 75 -9.22 3.02 7.88
CA VAL A 75 -9.52 2.23 9.08
C VAL A 75 -10.82 2.62 9.77
N GLU A 76 -11.15 3.90 9.80
CA GLU A 76 -12.39 4.38 10.41
C GLU A 76 -13.61 3.85 9.63
N LEU A 77 -13.55 3.85 8.28
CA LEU A 77 -14.60 3.28 7.43
C LEU A 77 -14.74 1.76 7.67
N LEU A 78 -13.62 1.05 7.79
CA LEU A 78 -13.63 -0.39 8.05
C LEU A 78 -14.22 -0.73 9.42
N ARG A 79 -14.15 0.18 10.38
CA ARG A 79 -14.67 0.02 11.75
C ARG A 79 -16.11 0.46 11.94
N GLU A 80 -16.70 1.18 10.99
CA GLU A 80 -18.11 1.64 11.08
C GLU A 80 -19.12 0.49 11.11
N SER A 81 -18.77 -0.69 10.56
CA SER A 81 -19.64 -1.86 10.52
C SER A 81 -19.08 -3.00 11.36
N SER A 82 -19.98 -3.75 12.00
CA SER A 82 -19.67 -5.03 12.67
C SER A 82 -19.99 -6.26 11.79
N GLU A 83 -20.52 -6.06 10.59
CA GLU A 83 -20.80 -7.16 9.67
C GLU A 83 -19.50 -7.81 9.19
N PRO A 84 -19.48 -9.13 8.92
CA PRO A 84 -18.31 -9.80 8.39
C PRO A 84 -17.75 -9.11 7.13
N LEU A 85 -16.43 -9.09 7.00
CA LEU A 85 -15.72 -8.47 5.88
C LEU A 85 -14.97 -9.53 5.07
N ASP A 86 -15.35 -9.69 3.81
CA ASP A 86 -14.56 -10.44 2.85
C ASP A 86 -13.49 -9.54 2.24
N VAL A 87 -12.22 -9.94 2.38
CA VAL A 87 -11.05 -9.25 1.88
C VAL A 87 -10.39 -10.06 0.78
N VAL A 88 -10.20 -9.46 -0.38
CA VAL A 88 -9.44 -10.05 -1.48
C VAL A 88 -8.11 -9.34 -1.62
N ILE A 89 -7.02 -10.11 -1.74
CA ILE A 89 -5.67 -9.58 -1.88
C ILE A 89 -5.02 -10.13 -3.14
N PHE A 90 -4.73 -9.28 -4.10
CA PHE A 90 -3.93 -9.61 -5.26
C PHE A 90 -2.44 -9.50 -4.90
N GLY A 91 -1.74 -10.62 -5.00
CA GLY A 91 -0.31 -10.75 -4.67
C GLY A 91 -0.06 -11.46 -3.35
N THR A 92 0.70 -12.56 -3.41
CA THR A 92 1.05 -13.44 -2.29
C THR A 92 2.41 -13.12 -1.66
N GLY A 93 3.02 -12.01 -2.06
CA GLY A 93 4.29 -11.54 -1.52
C GLY A 93 4.17 -10.84 -0.15
N ALA A 94 5.30 -10.35 0.37
CA ALA A 94 5.40 -9.74 1.69
C ALA A 94 4.39 -8.59 1.92
N GLN A 95 4.09 -7.79 0.89
CA GLN A 95 3.10 -6.72 1.02
C GLN A 95 1.68 -7.24 1.14
N GLY A 96 1.30 -8.25 0.36
CA GLY A 96 -0.02 -8.87 0.47
C GLY A 96 -0.24 -9.49 1.85
N VAL A 97 0.72 -10.30 2.34
CA VAL A 97 0.67 -10.91 3.67
C VAL A 97 0.63 -9.84 4.76
N GLY A 98 1.48 -8.81 4.68
CA GLY A 98 1.49 -7.73 5.65
C GLY A 98 0.17 -6.94 5.71
N HIS A 99 -0.54 -6.81 4.58
CA HIS A 99 -1.90 -6.22 4.58
C HIS A 99 -2.90 -7.12 5.29
N ALA A 100 -2.87 -8.44 5.05
CA ALA A 100 -3.76 -9.37 5.75
C ALA A 100 -3.56 -9.31 7.27
N GLU A 101 -2.30 -9.35 7.73
CA GLU A 101 -1.95 -9.26 9.14
C GLU A 101 -2.39 -7.93 9.75
N THR A 102 -2.12 -6.80 9.08
CA THR A 102 -2.49 -5.47 9.57
C THR A 102 -4.01 -5.29 9.64
N ILE A 103 -4.75 -5.75 8.62
CA ILE A 103 -6.21 -5.68 8.60
C ILE A 103 -6.80 -6.55 9.71
N ALA A 104 -6.27 -7.76 9.90
CA ALA A 104 -6.70 -8.64 10.98
C ALA A 104 -6.48 -7.99 12.36
N ASP A 105 -5.29 -7.42 12.61
CA ASP A 105 -4.95 -6.77 13.87
C ASP A 105 -5.85 -5.55 14.17
N VAL A 106 -6.08 -4.68 13.19
CA VAL A 106 -6.86 -3.45 13.42
C VAL A 106 -8.36 -3.71 13.55
N LEU A 107 -8.86 -4.84 13.05
CA LEU A 107 -10.26 -5.24 13.11
C LEU A 107 -10.53 -6.32 14.16
N ASP A 108 -9.50 -6.78 14.89
CA ASP A 108 -9.66 -7.72 15.99
C ASP A 108 -10.64 -7.18 17.04
N GLY A 109 -11.62 -8.02 17.41
CA GLY A 109 -12.70 -7.61 18.33
C GLY A 109 -13.71 -6.57 17.77
N VAL A 110 -13.58 -6.15 16.52
CA VAL A 110 -14.50 -5.23 15.84
C VAL A 110 -15.45 -5.99 14.92
N ARG A 111 -14.90 -6.77 13.97
CA ARG A 111 -15.67 -7.56 13.01
C ARG A 111 -14.89 -8.80 12.56
N GLU A 112 -15.62 -9.83 12.14
CA GLU A 112 -15.02 -11.00 11.52
C GLU A 112 -14.43 -10.66 10.14
N VAL A 113 -13.23 -11.16 9.84
CA VAL A 113 -12.55 -10.91 8.56
C VAL A 113 -12.16 -12.22 7.91
N SER A 114 -12.51 -12.41 6.66
CA SER A 114 -12.06 -13.52 5.83
C SER A 114 -11.10 -13.03 4.75
N PHE A 115 -10.09 -13.81 4.40
CA PHE A 115 -9.11 -13.46 3.37
C PHE A 115 -9.13 -14.47 2.23
N THR A 116 -9.06 -13.98 0.99
CA THR A 116 -8.79 -14.76 -0.21
C THR A 116 -7.67 -14.09 -1.00
N PHE A 117 -6.59 -14.81 -1.23
CA PHE A 117 -5.49 -14.32 -2.04
C PHE A 117 -5.64 -14.73 -3.50
N ILE A 118 -5.24 -13.84 -4.40
CA ILE A 118 -5.27 -14.06 -5.86
C ILE A 118 -3.87 -13.84 -6.43
N SER A 119 -3.38 -14.82 -7.18
CA SER A 119 -2.10 -14.70 -7.92
C SER A 119 -2.08 -15.64 -9.11
N ARG A 120 -1.04 -15.52 -9.96
CA ARG A 120 -0.86 -16.36 -11.16
C ARG A 120 -0.42 -17.77 -10.85
N ASN A 121 0.33 -17.94 -9.76
CA ASN A 121 0.88 -19.23 -9.37
C ASN A 121 0.47 -19.52 -7.93
N GLU A 122 0.22 -20.79 -7.63
CA GLU A 122 -0.01 -21.25 -6.27
C GLU A 122 1.25 -21.04 -5.43
N PRO A 123 1.15 -20.33 -4.29
CA PRO A 123 2.29 -20.15 -3.41
C PRO A 123 2.56 -21.41 -2.59
N GLU A 124 3.82 -21.74 -2.36
CA GLU A 124 4.21 -22.86 -1.50
C GLU A 124 3.99 -22.51 -0.01
N ASP A 125 3.50 -23.49 0.79
CA ASP A 125 3.29 -23.38 2.24
C ASP A 125 2.58 -22.10 2.69
N PHE A 126 1.54 -21.68 1.96
CA PHE A 126 0.86 -20.42 2.16
C PHE A 126 -0.29 -20.57 3.18
N PRO A 127 -0.39 -19.67 4.19
CA PRO A 127 -1.31 -19.86 5.32
C PRO A 127 -2.75 -19.40 5.05
N TYR A 128 -3.03 -18.81 3.88
CA TYR A 128 -4.33 -18.24 3.54
C TYR A 128 -4.98 -18.99 2.37
N PRO A 129 -6.33 -18.97 2.26
CA PRO A 129 -7.03 -19.38 1.05
C PRO A 129 -6.51 -18.67 -0.19
N TRP A 130 -6.29 -19.40 -1.27
CA TRP A 130 -5.77 -18.89 -2.53
C TRP A 130 -6.61 -19.38 -3.72
N VAL A 131 -6.72 -18.54 -4.74
CA VAL A 131 -7.32 -18.88 -6.05
C VAL A 131 -6.47 -18.28 -7.18
N GLU A 132 -6.48 -18.96 -8.31
CA GLU A 132 -5.76 -18.51 -9.49
C GLU A 132 -6.49 -17.33 -10.16
N ILE A 133 -5.73 -16.31 -10.58
CA ILE A 133 -6.26 -15.14 -11.30
C ILE A 133 -6.88 -15.56 -12.64
N GLY A 134 -7.98 -14.91 -13.03
CA GLY A 134 -8.68 -15.19 -14.28
C GLY A 134 -9.58 -16.42 -14.24
N THR A 135 -9.84 -16.97 -13.06
CA THR A 135 -10.81 -18.05 -12.84
C THR A 135 -12.14 -17.51 -12.32
N SER A 136 -13.22 -18.27 -12.55
CA SER A 136 -14.54 -17.90 -12.00
C SER A 136 -14.56 -17.83 -10.46
N ALA A 137 -13.68 -18.58 -9.78
CA ALA A 137 -13.53 -18.50 -8.34
C ALA A 137 -12.93 -17.15 -7.90
N ALA A 138 -11.97 -16.62 -8.68
CA ALA A 138 -11.42 -15.28 -8.44
C ALA A 138 -12.48 -14.20 -8.66
N ASP A 139 -13.24 -14.27 -9.76
CA ASP A 139 -14.33 -13.33 -10.05
C ASP A 139 -15.41 -13.35 -8.95
N GLU A 140 -15.78 -14.54 -8.47
CA GLU A 140 -16.73 -14.70 -7.38
C GLU A 140 -16.21 -14.10 -6.06
N ALA A 141 -14.92 -14.31 -5.74
CA ALA A 141 -14.31 -13.74 -4.54
C ALA A 141 -14.28 -12.20 -4.61
N VAL A 142 -13.86 -11.63 -5.74
CA VAL A 142 -13.81 -10.18 -5.95
C VAL A 142 -15.22 -9.57 -5.89
N GLY A 143 -16.21 -10.22 -6.49
CA GLY A 143 -17.60 -9.73 -6.49
C GLY A 143 -18.27 -9.70 -5.10
N LYS A 144 -17.75 -10.44 -4.14
CA LYS A 144 -18.23 -10.44 -2.74
C LYS A 144 -17.42 -9.51 -1.83
N ALA A 145 -16.20 -9.17 -2.22
CA ALA A 145 -15.27 -8.42 -1.39
C ALA A 145 -15.77 -7.02 -1.02
N GLY A 146 -15.75 -6.69 0.26
CA GLY A 146 -15.93 -5.33 0.75
C GLY A 146 -14.61 -4.54 0.76
N LEU A 147 -13.48 -5.24 0.73
CA LEU A 147 -12.15 -4.66 0.64
C LEU A 147 -11.29 -5.46 -0.35
N VAL A 148 -10.67 -4.76 -1.30
CA VAL A 148 -9.71 -5.34 -2.24
C VAL A 148 -8.36 -4.65 -2.07
N VAL A 149 -7.29 -5.43 -1.99
CA VAL A 149 -5.91 -4.93 -1.95
C VAL A 149 -5.19 -5.39 -3.20
N THR A 150 -4.54 -4.48 -3.94
CA THR A 150 -3.63 -4.84 -5.02
C THR A 150 -2.19 -4.55 -4.58
N ALA A 151 -1.38 -5.61 -4.46
CA ALA A 151 0.00 -5.56 -3.99
C ALA A 151 0.90 -6.44 -4.86
N THR A 152 0.82 -6.24 -6.18
CA THR A 152 1.53 -7.02 -7.19
C THR A 152 2.63 -6.21 -7.87
N SER A 153 3.46 -6.88 -8.63
CA SER A 153 4.42 -6.27 -9.57
C SER A 153 3.90 -6.24 -11.01
N SER A 154 2.59 -6.35 -11.21
CA SER A 154 2.02 -6.33 -12.56
C SER A 154 2.20 -4.94 -13.19
N PRO A 155 2.75 -4.84 -14.41
CA PRO A 155 2.79 -3.57 -15.13
C PRO A 155 1.46 -3.22 -15.80
N GLU A 156 0.57 -4.20 -15.95
CA GLU A 156 -0.72 -4.10 -16.62
C GLU A 156 -1.86 -4.29 -15.62
N PRO A 157 -3.06 -3.72 -15.90
CA PRO A 157 -4.21 -3.83 -15.01
C PRO A 157 -4.61 -5.28 -14.73
N ILE A 158 -4.87 -5.56 -13.47
CA ILE A 158 -5.36 -6.86 -12.98
C ILE A 158 -6.76 -6.78 -12.38
N LEU A 159 -7.30 -5.57 -12.24
CA LEU A 159 -8.62 -5.33 -11.67
C LEU A 159 -9.40 -4.34 -12.55
N SER A 160 -10.64 -4.69 -12.88
CA SER A 160 -11.60 -3.83 -13.59
C SER A 160 -12.88 -3.67 -12.79
N VAL A 161 -13.69 -2.67 -13.14
CA VAL A 161 -14.94 -2.35 -12.42
C VAL A 161 -16.00 -3.45 -12.56
N GLU A 162 -15.99 -4.23 -13.62
CA GLU A 162 -17.02 -5.25 -13.91
C GLU A 162 -17.12 -6.33 -12.83
N SER A 163 -16.02 -6.61 -12.13
CA SER A 163 -15.98 -7.61 -11.05
C SER A 163 -16.18 -7.02 -9.66
N LEU A 164 -16.34 -5.71 -9.51
CA LEU A 164 -16.39 -5.03 -8.23
C LEU A 164 -17.82 -4.66 -7.80
N ARG A 165 -18.04 -4.61 -6.48
CA ARG A 165 -19.22 -3.98 -5.90
C ARG A 165 -19.14 -2.45 -6.02
N ASP A 166 -20.28 -1.79 -6.01
CA ASP A 166 -20.33 -0.32 -6.09
C ASP A 166 -19.78 0.38 -4.83
N ASP A 167 -19.82 -0.29 -3.69
CA ASP A 167 -19.44 0.21 -2.37
C ASP A 167 -18.08 -0.35 -1.86
N VAL A 168 -17.30 -0.98 -2.74
CA VAL A 168 -16.01 -1.59 -2.36
C VAL A 168 -14.97 -0.53 -2.01
N ILE A 169 -14.12 -0.86 -1.05
CA ILE A 169 -12.86 -0.13 -0.79
C ILE A 169 -11.71 -0.85 -1.51
N VAL A 170 -10.89 -0.12 -2.25
CA VAL A 170 -9.72 -0.65 -2.95
C VAL A 170 -8.46 0.04 -2.42
N LEU A 171 -7.50 -0.74 -1.94
CA LEU A 171 -6.15 -0.29 -1.59
C LEU A 171 -5.19 -0.68 -2.71
N ALA A 172 -4.70 0.29 -3.47
CA ALA A 172 -3.79 0.06 -4.60
C ALA A 172 -2.35 0.40 -4.20
N VAL A 173 -1.47 -0.59 -4.12
CA VAL A 173 -0.16 -0.49 -3.48
C VAL A 173 1.00 -0.79 -4.42
N GLY A 174 0.83 -1.72 -5.37
CA GLY A 174 1.95 -2.32 -6.09
C GLY A 174 2.62 -1.40 -7.11
N ALA A 175 1.85 -0.65 -7.91
CA ALA A 175 2.40 0.27 -8.89
C ALA A 175 2.94 1.56 -8.22
N HIS A 176 4.16 1.94 -8.54
CA HIS A 176 4.86 3.10 -7.97
C HIS A 176 5.68 3.89 -9.02
N THR A 177 5.32 3.73 -10.30
CA THR A 177 5.84 4.51 -11.42
C THR A 177 4.68 4.96 -12.30
N THR A 178 4.85 6.04 -13.06
CA THR A 178 3.75 6.62 -13.87
C THR A 178 3.34 5.80 -15.08
N ASP A 179 4.13 4.81 -15.45
CA ASP A 179 3.94 3.95 -16.65
C ASP A 179 3.39 2.56 -16.31
N THR A 180 3.23 2.22 -15.03
CA THR A 180 2.68 0.94 -14.56
C THR A 180 1.41 1.15 -13.75
N ARG A 181 0.49 0.18 -13.78
CA ARG A 181 -0.76 0.23 -13.01
C ARG A 181 -1.30 -1.17 -12.72
N GLU A 182 -1.98 -1.31 -11.61
CA GLU A 182 -2.72 -2.52 -11.25
C GLU A 182 -4.22 -2.40 -11.54
N LEU A 183 -4.75 -1.17 -11.58
CA LEU A 183 -6.15 -0.88 -11.79
C LEU A 183 -6.41 -0.44 -13.23
N HIS A 184 -7.49 -0.96 -13.82
CA HIS A 184 -8.04 -0.36 -15.03
C HIS A 184 -8.65 1.02 -14.69
N GLU A 185 -8.61 1.97 -15.62
CA GLU A 185 -9.09 3.34 -15.40
C GLU A 185 -10.58 3.42 -15.00
N ASP A 186 -11.39 2.43 -15.37
CA ASP A 186 -12.80 2.36 -15.01
C ASP A 186 -13.03 2.15 -13.50
N VAL A 187 -12.05 1.55 -12.80
CA VAL A 187 -12.09 1.41 -11.33
C VAL A 187 -12.03 2.77 -10.65
N LEU A 188 -11.29 3.72 -11.22
CA LEU A 188 -11.17 5.08 -10.69
C LEU A 188 -12.31 5.99 -11.17
N ALA A 189 -12.92 5.68 -12.33
CA ALA A 189 -14.03 6.44 -12.87
C ALA A 189 -15.23 6.44 -11.90
N GLY A 190 -15.64 7.61 -11.43
CA GLY A 190 -16.74 7.77 -10.48
C GLY A 190 -16.46 7.31 -9.04
N ALA A 191 -15.25 6.83 -8.75
CA ALA A 191 -14.81 6.54 -7.39
C ALA A 191 -14.41 7.81 -6.62
N GLN A 192 -14.33 7.70 -5.30
CA GLN A 192 -13.66 8.66 -4.44
C GLN A 192 -12.20 8.24 -4.33
N VAL A 193 -11.31 8.97 -5.00
CA VAL A 193 -9.90 8.59 -5.12
C VAL A 193 -9.07 9.35 -4.11
N ILE A 194 -8.47 8.61 -3.18
CA ILE A 194 -7.58 9.13 -2.14
C ILE A 194 -6.13 8.85 -2.54
N VAL A 195 -5.24 9.78 -2.28
CA VAL A 195 -3.79 9.61 -2.40
C VAL A 195 -3.09 10.12 -1.15
N GLU A 196 -1.88 9.64 -0.88
CA GLU A 196 -1.06 10.10 0.25
C GLU A 196 -0.75 11.60 0.14
N ASP A 197 -0.30 12.02 -1.04
CA ASP A 197 0.02 13.40 -1.42
C ASP A 197 -0.20 13.57 -2.93
N PRO A 198 -1.00 14.56 -3.36
CA PRO A 198 -1.27 14.76 -4.79
C PRO A 198 -0.02 15.02 -5.64
N GLY A 199 0.98 15.73 -5.09
CA GLY A 199 2.23 15.99 -5.80
C GLY A 199 3.08 14.73 -5.98
N ALA A 200 3.12 13.83 -5.00
CA ALA A 200 3.76 12.53 -5.13
C ALA A 200 2.99 11.63 -6.11
N ALA A 201 1.67 11.60 -6.01
CA ALA A 201 0.82 10.82 -6.92
C ALA A 201 1.01 11.21 -8.39
N GLN A 202 1.16 12.49 -8.70
CA GLN A 202 1.46 12.96 -10.06
C GLN A 202 2.79 12.44 -10.61
N ARG A 203 3.77 12.15 -9.74
CA ARG A 203 5.10 11.68 -10.16
C ARG A 203 5.25 10.17 -10.14
N GLU A 204 4.43 9.45 -9.37
CA GLU A 204 4.72 8.06 -9.04
C GLU A 204 3.49 7.13 -9.09
N ALA A 205 2.24 7.68 -9.09
CA ALA A 205 1.02 6.86 -9.04
C ALA A 205 0.45 6.60 -10.44
N GLY A 206 0.96 5.60 -11.15
CA GLY A 206 0.52 5.29 -12.51
C GLY A 206 -0.96 4.94 -12.61
N ASP A 207 -1.55 4.27 -11.62
CA ASP A 207 -3.00 4.02 -11.58
C ASP A 207 -3.82 5.31 -11.71
N VAL A 208 -3.39 6.39 -11.02
CA VAL A 208 -4.07 7.69 -11.05
C VAL A 208 -3.66 8.50 -12.28
N ALA A 209 -2.36 8.57 -12.58
CA ALA A 209 -1.84 9.37 -13.69
C ALA A 209 -2.41 8.92 -15.04
N ILE A 210 -2.44 7.62 -15.30
CA ILE A 210 -3.01 7.04 -16.53
C ILE A 210 -4.53 7.25 -16.59
N ALA A 211 -5.24 7.13 -15.46
CA ALA A 211 -6.68 7.39 -15.42
C ALA A 211 -7.01 8.86 -15.75
N VAL A 212 -6.18 9.80 -15.26
CA VAL A 212 -6.32 11.22 -15.61
C VAL A 212 -5.98 11.48 -17.08
N GLU A 213 -4.91 10.90 -17.60
CA GLU A 213 -4.53 11.01 -19.01
C GLU A 213 -5.64 10.53 -19.95
N LYS A 214 -6.33 9.45 -19.55
CA LYS A 214 -7.48 8.87 -20.29
C LYS A 214 -8.80 9.61 -20.05
N GLY A 215 -8.84 10.62 -19.19
CA GLY A 215 -10.04 11.39 -18.88
C GLY A 215 -11.06 10.68 -18.00
N ALA A 216 -10.67 9.60 -17.32
CA ALA A 216 -11.53 8.86 -16.37
C ALA A 216 -11.58 9.54 -14.98
N LEU A 217 -10.61 10.38 -14.67
CA LEU A 217 -10.48 11.12 -13.41
C LEU A 217 -9.87 12.52 -13.69
N SER A 218 -10.13 13.49 -12.83
CA SER A 218 -9.43 14.78 -12.79
C SER A 218 -8.50 14.86 -11.57
N TRP A 219 -7.36 15.51 -11.68
CA TRP A 219 -6.51 15.81 -10.52
C TRP A 219 -7.22 16.68 -9.47
N ASP A 220 -8.20 17.50 -9.89
CA ASP A 220 -8.99 18.32 -8.99
C ASP A 220 -9.97 17.50 -8.11
N ASP A 221 -10.27 16.26 -8.52
CA ASP A 221 -11.15 15.35 -7.80
C ASP A 221 -10.38 14.38 -6.87
N VAL A 222 -9.05 14.43 -6.88
CA VAL A 222 -8.19 13.57 -6.05
C VAL A 222 -8.13 14.12 -4.63
N ILE A 223 -8.42 13.27 -3.65
CA ILE A 223 -8.54 13.62 -2.23
C ILE A 223 -7.22 13.34 -1.51
N PRO A 224 -6.58 14.32 -0.86
CA PRO A 224 -5.43 14.06 0.00
C PRO A 224 -5.82 13.22 1.22
N MET A 225 -5.03 12.20 1.56
CA MET A 225 -5.24 11.35 2.75
C MET A 225 -5.37 12.18 4.04
N VAL A 226 -4.61 13.26 4.15
CA VAL A 226 -4.62 14.14 5.33
C VAL A 226 -6.00 14.75 5.59
N ASP A 227 -6.76 15.08 4.56
CA ASP A 227 -8.08 15.68 4.66
C ASP A 227 -9.12 14.63 5.15
N VAL A 228 -8.96 13.37 4.70
CA VAL A 228 -9.77 12.25 5.19
C VAL A 228 -9.48 11.95 6.66
N VAL A 229 -8.21 11.81 7.02
CA VAL A 229 -7.79 11.46 8.40
C VAL A 229 -8.15 12.57 9.41
N ARG A 230 -8.15 13.83 8.98
CA ARG A 230 -8.60 14.95 9.83
C ARG A 230 -10.11 15.10 9.92
N GLY A 231 -10.87 14.40 9.06
CA GLY A 231 -12.31 14.57 8.95
C GLY A 231 -12.74 15.84 8.22
N ASP A 232 -11.83 16.46 7.47
CA ASP A 232 -12.12 17.65 6.65
C ASP A 232 -12.95 17.26 5.42
N VAL A 233 -12.83 16.01 4.96
CA VAL A 233 -13.61 15.41 3.88
C VAL A 233 -14.31 14.15 4.39
N ALA A 234 -15.65 14.12 4.27
CA ALA A 234 -16.45 12.92 4.53
C ALA A 234 -16.56 12.08 3.26
N LEU A 235 -16.31 10.79 3.38
CA LEU A 235 -16.45 9.84 2.27
C LEU A 235 -17.87 9.22 2.29
N ASP A 236 -18.42 8.98 1.11
CA ASP A 236 -19.68 8.28 0.94
C ASP A 236 -19.43 6.78 0.84
N THR A 237 -19.80 6.04 1.88
CA THR A 237 -19.60 4.58 1.97
C THR A 237 -20.47 3.76 1.02
N ASN A 238 -21.45 4.40 0.32
CA ASN A 238 -22.24 3.75 -0.73
C ASN A 238 -21.58 3.88 -2.12
N ARG A 239 -20.41 4.49 -2.20
CA ARG A 239 -19.65 4.67 -3.43
C ARG A 239 -18.28 4.07 -3.28
N ARG A 240 -17.75 3.52 -4.38
CA ARG A 240 -16.40 2.99 -4.42
C ARG A 240 -15.38 4.02 -3.94
N ILE A 241 -14.48 3.55 -3.08
CA ILE A 241 -13.36 4.30 -2.54
C ILE A 241 -12.09 3.62 -3.03
N VAL A 242 -11.17 4.38 -3.63
CA VAL A 242 -9.86 3.89 -4.05
C VAL A 242 -8.80 4.68 -3.31
N PHE A 243 -7.97 4.01 -2.52
CA PHE A 243 -6.81 4.64 -1.90
C PHE A 243 -5.54 4.13 -2.58
N LYS A 244 -4.88 5.01 -3.32
CA LYS A 244 -3.60 4.73 -3.97
C LYS A 244 -2.44 5.21 -3.14
N THR A 245 -1.50 4.30 -2.83
CA THR A 245 -0.26 4.61 -2.12
C THR A 245 0.95 4.39 -3.01
N VAL A 246 1.98 5.21 -2.84
CA VAL A 246 3.30 5.08 -3.51
C VAL A 246 4.46 5.05 -2.51
N GLY A 247 4.17 5.40 -1.26
CA GLY A 247 5.13 5.40 -0.16
C GLY A 247 5.87 6.72 -0.02
N MET A 248 5.76 7.31 1.17
CA MET A 248 6.38 8.60 1.51
C MET A 248 7.47 8.41 2.55
N PRO A 249 8.61 9.15 2.48
CA PRO A 249 9.72 9.01 3.43
C PRO A 249 9.33 9.23 4.91
N TRP A 250 8.34 10.09 5.18
CA TRP A 250 7.85 10.36 6.54
C TRP A 250 7.17 9.15 7.19
N GLN A 251 6.63 8.23 6.40
CA GLN A 251 5.99 7.01 6.89
C GLN A 251 7.02 6.06 7.53
N ASP A 252 8.17 5.90 6.86
CA ASP A 252 9.29 5.13 7.42
C ASP A 252 9.73 5.73 8.76
N LEU A 253 9.83 7.07 8.84
CA LEU A 253 10.22 7.77 10.06
C LEU A 253 9.20 7.59 11.19
N ALA A 254 7.90 7.75 10.89
CA ALA A 254 6.84 7.60 11.88
C ALA A 254 6.83 6.19 12.50
N VAL A 255 6.95 5.16 11.66
CA VAL A 255 6.97 3.76 12.13
C VAL A 255 8.28 3.42 12.83
N ALA A 256 9.43 3.84 12.31
CA ALA A 256 10.73 3.63 12.96
C ALA A 256 10.77 4.25 14.36
N ARG A 257 10.24 5.47 14.51
CA ARG A 257 10.12 6.15 15.81
C ARG A 257 9.21 5.39 16.78
N ALA A 258 8.06 4.91 16.31
CA ALA A 258 7.14 4.12 17.14
C ALA A 258 7.79 2.82 17.63
N LEU A 259 8.55 2.13 16.76
CA LEU A 259 9.31 0.92 17.10
C LEU A 259 10.38 1.23 18.15
N ALA A 260 11.17 2.29 17.95
CA ALA A 260 12.23 2.70 18.89
C ALA A 260 11.64 3.02 20.28
N GLY A 261 10.50 3.72 20.36
CA GLY A 261 9.80 3.98 21.60
C GLY A 261 9.41 2.70 22.35
N ARG A 262 8.80 1.74 21.66
CA ARG A 262 8.43 0.44 22.26
C ARG A 262 9.64 -0.39 22.72
N CYS A 263 10.78 -0.28 22.05
CA CYS A 263 12.00 -0.97 22.49
C CYS A 263 12.65 -0.34 23.71
N ALA A 264 12.50 0.98 23.91
CA ALA A 264 13.03 1.69 25.05
C ALA A 264 12.22 1.47 26.36
N GLU A 265 10.97 1.03 26.25
CA GLU A 265 10.07 0.73 27.39
C GLU A 265 10.28 -0.68 27.98
N LYS A 266 11.08 -1.54 27.32
CA LYS A 266 11.44 -2.90 27.77
C LYS A 266 12.79 -2.92 28.46
#